data_a6a9d9e747f5da9bde768b2a5829005a
#
_entry.id   a6a9d9e747f5da9bde768b2a5829005a
#
_cell.length_a   1.000
_cell.length_b   1.000
_cell.length_c   1.000
_cell.angle_alpha   90.00
_cell.angle_beta   90.00
_cell.angle_gamma   90.00
#
_symmetry.space_group_name_H-M   'P 1'
#
loop_
_entity.id
_entity.type
_entity.pdbx_description
1 polymer ?
#
loop_
_entity_poly.entity_id
_entity_poly.type
_entity_poly.pdbx_seq_one_letter_code
_entity_poly.pdbx_strand_id
1 'polypeptide(L)'
;MNKIKSFSFKPMSDLTVQLLLIVVLCLSGAVLQGNGFLSMTHYHQVFFLTILFLIYFAMLYSFRLKGLLSHEDTAVTMMILLGVLLRLSYVLLSGLYDRQHDAGAFTGMGTDFINPGHIGYVEYIYKFHKLPDINPYTLFGYYHPPLHHILSCLWLQLNIFMGVSEALAFENLQILTLLYSCLCMVVTWRTLKLLKVSGKGMYIALAFLVFHPATIIMAGSVNNDMLTILFMSLTLLFSLRFIRDKSLKNLVFLALIIGFGMITKLNSAVLAIPLAIIFLMHFISVIRKKDKRELLTWIRNYAIFAVIVMPIGLSWIIRNLVRFSEKPGVPVPGETSPMYTEPFSLWERLGIPSLSQLHLDFPFHPISAKACCNTWAIMMHTSLFAEEYPTDLSDILLILCQVVFVLALIMAVLTAVLLIAVLLNKQTCLEDRVFLLTGYVIMLISFAAFVVIYPYTCSSDFRYVTICLMYISIALGLGNKYYLQGSGTSKDQCSQKGATKKAAPFLMHLINGGILAILLLIQIIYLFWERW
;
A
#
# COMPACT_ATOMS: atom_id res chain seq x y z
N MET A 1 -37.77 46.15 1.95
CA MET A 1 -37.56 44.71 1.60
C MET A 1 -36.06 44.49 1.46
N ASN A 2 -35.44 43.97 2.51
CA ASN A 2 -34.00 43.71 2.52
C ASN A 2 -33.71 42.43 1.73
N LYS A 3 -32.89 42.53 0.67
CA LYS A 3 -32.32 41.41 -0.03
C LYS A 3 -31.38 40.66 0.93
N ILE A 4 -31.83 39.54 1.47
CA ILE A 4 -30.98 38.56 2.12
C ILE A 4 -30.00 38.05 1.03
N LYS A 5 -28.72 38.44 1.14
CA LYS A 5 -27.66 37.85 0.33
C LYS A 5 -27.64 36.36 0.61
N SER A 6 -28.07 35.57 -0.35
CA SER A 6 -27.88 34.11 -0.31
C SER A 6 -26.38 33.83 -0.20
N PHE A 7 -25.94 33.33 0.92
CA PHE A 7 -24.61 32.78 1.09
C PHE A 7 -24.48 31.56 0.16
N SER A 8 -23.90 31.76 -0.99
CA SER A 8 -23.55 30.67 -1.89
C SER A 8 -22.33 29.97 -1.28
N PHE A 9 -22.57 28.89 -0.56
CA PHE A 9 -21.50 27.95 -0.21
C PHE A 9 -20.91 27.44 -1.53
N LYS A 10 -19.64 27.75 -1.81
CA LYS A 10 -18.91 27.05 -2.87
C LYS A 10 -18.91 25.55 -2.50
N PRO A 11 -19.33 24.65 -3.41
CA PRO A 11 -19.28 23.22 -3.11
C PRO A 11 -17.83 22.86 -2.76
N MET A 12 -17.64 22.10 -1.66
CA MET A 12 -16.32 21.59 -1.29
C MET A 12 -15.79 20.71 -2.41
N SER A 13 -14.48 20.72 -2.64
CA SER A 13 -13.89 19.83 -3.63
C SER A 13 -14.07 18.38 -3.20
N ASP A 14 -14.23 17.44 -4.16
CA ASP A 14 -14.40 16.01 -3.88
C ASP A 14 -13.26 15.47 -3.01
N LEU A 15 -12.03 15.94 -3.24
CA LEU A 15 -10.89 15.62 -2.39
C LEU A 15 -11.12 16.03 -0.92
N THR A 16 -11.63 17.23 -0.68
CA THR A 16 -11.91 17.71 0.68
C THR A 16 -12.99 16.87 1.35
N VAL A 17 -14.03 16.50 0.60
CA VAL A 17 -15.12 15.62 1.10
C VAL A 17 -14.56 14.25 1.47
N GLN A 18 -13.76 13.64 0.61
CA GLN A 18 -13.16 12.33 0.86
C GLN A 18 -12.24 12.35 2.09
N LEU A 19 -11.35 13.34 2.19
CA LEU A 19 -10.46 13.47 3.34
C LEU A 19 -11.24 13.70 4.64
N LEU A 20 -12.28 14.53 4.62
CA LEU A 20 -13.13 14.75 5.79
C LEU A 20 -13.85 13.48 6.22
N LEU A 21 -14.44 12.74 5.29
CA LEU A 21 -15.10 11.46 5.58
C LEU A 21 -14.14 10.44 6.19
N ILE A 22 -12.93 10.31 5.65
CA ILE A 22 -11.89 9.42 6.18
C ILE A 22 -11.55 9.82 7.61
N VAL A 23 -11.25 11.09 7.85
CA VAL A 23 -10.89 11.58 9.20
C VAL A 23 -12.03 11.35 10.19
N VAL A 24 -13.28 11.69 9.83
CA VAL A 24 -14.44 11.50 10.70
C VAL A 24 -14.63 10.02 11.04
N LEU A 25 -14.52 9.11 10.07
CA LEU A 25 -14.68 7.67 10.32
C LEU A 25 -13.53 7.09 11.14
N CYS A 26 -12.28 7.51 10.90
CA CYS A 26 -11.14 7.11 11.73
C CYS A 26 -11.30 7.59 13.17
N LEU A 27 -11.70 8.85 13.38
CA LEU A 27 -11.96 9.38 14.73
C LEU A 27 -13.15 8.67 15.40
N SER A 28 -14.21 8.32 14.66
CA SER A 28 -15.31 7.51 15.18
C SER A 28 -14.83 6.13 15.60
N GLY A 29 -13.95 5.50 14.81
CA GLY A 29 -13.28 4.25 15.16
C GLY A 29 -12.45 4.37 16.44
N ALA A 30 -11.68 5.45 16.58
CA ALA A 30 -10.89 5.73 17.78
C ALA A 30 -11.77 5.86 19.03
N VAL A 31 -12.91 6.53 18.92
CA VAL A 31 -13.88 6.65 20.01
C VAL A 31 -14.47 5.28 20.36
N LEU A 32 -14.84 4.47 19.38
CA LEU A 32 -15.38 3.13 19.61
C LEU A 32 -14.36 2.21 20.29
N GLN A 33 -13.12 2.13 19.79
CA GLN A 33 -12.07 1.34 20.44
C GLN A 33 -11.72 1.87 21.82
N GLY A 34 -11.59 3.19 21.97
CA GLY A 34 -11.30 3.83 23.26
C GLY A 34 -12.36 3.62 24.32
N ASN A 35 -13.60 3.26 23.92
CA ASN A 35 -14.68 2.86 24.81
C ASN A 35 -14.85 1.33 24.91
N GLY A 36 -13.86 0.55 24.47
CA GLY A 36 -13.86 -0.90 24.66
C GLY A 36 -14.76 -1.66 23.68
N PHE A 37 -14.89 -1.21 22.43
CA PHE A 37 -15.70 -1.91 21.43
C PHE A 37 -15.27 -3.38 21.27
N LEU A 38 -13.98 -3.67 21.36
CA LEU A 38 -13.43 -5.03 21.25
C LEU A 38 -13.90 -5.95 22.39
N SER A 39 -14.18 -5.40 23.58
CA SER A 39 -14.67 -6.16 24.73
C SER A 39 -16.18 -6.42 24.69
N MET A 40 -16.89 -5.84 23.72
CA MET A 40 -18.32 -6.15 23.54
C MET A 40 -18.51 -7.58 23.04
N THR A 41 -19.69 -8.15 23.29
CA THR A 41 -20.01 -9.46 22.72
C THR A 41 -20.02 -9.39 21.20
N HIS A 42 -19.60 -10.48 20.56
CA HIS A 42 -19.55 -10.58 19.09
C HIS A 42 -20.90 -10.17 18.44
N TYR A 43 -22.03 -10.53 19.04
CA TYR A 43 -23.37 -10.11 18.59
C TYR A 43 -23.51 -8.58 18.50
N HIS A 44 -23.07 -7.84 19.50
CA HIS A 44 -23.17 -6.37 19.50
C HIS A 44 -22.24 -5.76 18.45
N GLN A 45 -21.04 -6.30 18.30
CA GLN A 45 -20.09 -5.84 17.29
C GLN A 45 -20.65 -6.02 15.87
N VAL A 46 -21.12 -7.23 15.55
CA VAL A 46 -21.71 -7.56 14.24
C VAL A 46 -22.97 -6.75 13.98
N PHE A 47 -23.84 -6.60 14.98
CA PHE A 47 -25.05 -5.79 14.87
C PHE A 47 -24.74 -4.33 14.54
N PHE A 48 -23.78 -3.73 15.25
CA PHE A 48 -23.35 -2.35 15.00
C PHE A 48 -22.78 -2.17 13.58
N LEU A 49 -21.88 -3.06 13.17
CA LEU A 49 -21.30 -3.01 11.82
C LEU A 49 -22.36 -3.23 10.74
N THR A 50 -23.31 -4.15 10.98
CA THR A 50 -24.44 -4.38 10.07
C THR A 50 -25.25 -3.09 9.86
N ILE A 51 -25.56 -2.36 10.93
CA ILE A 51 -26.25 -1.06 10.83
C ILE A 51 -25.44 -0.06 10.00
N LEU A 52 -24.13 0.02 10.21
CA LEU A 52 -23.26 0.91 9.43
C LEU A 52 -23.32 0.57 7.93
N PHE A 53 -23.24 -0.70 7.57
CA PHE A 53 -23.36 -1.12 6.17
C PHE A 53 -24.76 -0.88 5.61
N LEU A 54 -25.83 -1.09 6.39
CA LEU A 54 -27.20 -0.77 5.97
C LEU A 54 -27.38 0.73 5.70
N ILE A 55 -26.82 1.59 6.55
CA ILE A 55 -26.81 3.05 6.32
C ILE A 55 -26.07 3.38 5.03
N TYR A 56 -24.89 2.77 4.82
CA TYR A 56 -24.13 2.96 3.58
C TYR A 56 -24.94 2.54 2.35
N PHE A 57 -25.56 1.36 2.35
CA PHE A 57 -26.34 0.87 1.22
C PHE A 57 -27.62 1.69 0.98
N ALA A 58 -28.26 2.16 2.06
CA ALA A 58 -29.41 3.08 1.96
C ALA A 58 -28.99 4.41 1.30
N MET A 59 -27.82 4.96 1.69
CA MET A 59 -27.26 6.16 1.08
C MET A 59 -26.91 5.92 -0.41
N LEU A 60 -26.24 4.80 -0.71
CA LEU A 60 -25.90 4.41 -2.08
C LEU A 60 -27.15 4.29 -2.97
N TYR A 61 -28.20 3.65 -2.45
CA TYR A 61 -29.50 3.52 -3.12
C TYR A 61 -30.16 4.89 -3.35
N SER A 62 -30.17 5.75 -2.34
CA SER A 62 -30.67 7.13 -2.45
C SER A 62 -29.93 7.93 -3.53
N PHE A 63 -28.58 7.83 -3.57
CA PHE A 63 -27.75 8.49 -4.58
C PHE A 63 -28.03 7.95 -5.99
N ARG A 64 -28.28 6.63 -6.10
CA ARG A 64 -28.69 6.01 -7.38
C ARG A 64 -30.03 6.57 -7.85
N LEU A 65 -31.04 6.63 -6.99
CA LEU A 65 -32.36 7.18 -7.33
C LEU A 65 -32.29 8.66 -7.76
N LYS A 66 -31.44 9.44 -7.14
CA LYS A 66 -31.22 10.86 -7.50
C LYS A 66 -30.32 11.06 -8.72
N GLY A 67 -29.83 10.00 -9.35
CA GLY A 67 -28.89 10.06 -10.47
C GLY A 67 -27.49 10.55 -10.13
N LEU A 68 -27.15 10.74 -8.84
CA LEU A 68 -25.88 11.29 -8.41
C LEU A 68 -24.70 10.36 -8.71
N LEU A 69 -24.93 9.04 -8.80
CA LEU A 69 -23.89 8.07 -9.14
C LEU A 69 -23.46 8.11 -10.61
N SER A 70 -24.17 8.89 -11.46
CA SER A 70 -23.72 9.16 -12.84
C SER A 70 -22.49 10.08 -12.87
N HIS A 71 -22.25 10.86 -11.79
CA HIS A 71 -21.05 11.65 -11.62
C HIS A 71 -19.90 10.76 -11.11
N GLU A 72 -18.81 10.69 -11.88
CA GLU A 72 -17.65 9.83 -11.57
C GLU A 72 -17.10 10.08 -10.17
N ASP A 73 -16.91 11.33 -9.80
CA ASP A 73 -16.33 11.69 -8.49
C ASP A 73 -17.23 11.25 -7.32
N THR A 74 -18.57 11.29 -7.49
CA THR A 74 -19.50 10.77 -6.47
C THR A 74 -19.41 9.24 -6.37
N ALA A 75 -19.39 8.53 -7.51
CA ALA A 75 -19.25 7.08 -7.52
C ALA A 75 -17.93 6.62 -6.91
N VAL A 76 -16.84 7.30 -7.23
CA VAL A 76 -15.50 7.08 -6.63
C VAL A 76 -15.53 7.35 -5.12
N THR A 77 -16.16 8.43 -4.67
CA THR A 77 -16.28 8.75 -3.23
C THR A 77 -17.04 7.65 -2.49
N MET A 78 -18.12 7.13 -3.07
CA MET A 78 -18.87 6.00 -2.49
C MET A 78 -18.02 4.72 -2.45
N MET A 79 -17.21 4.45 -3.47
CA MET A 79 -16.28 3.31 -3.48
C MET A 79 -15.20 3.45 -2.40
N ILE A 80 -14.59 4.61 -2.26
CA ILE A 80 -13.60 4.89 -1.19
C ILE A 80 -14.27 4.73 0.18
N LEU A 81 -15.48 5.25 0.37
CA LEU A 81 -16.23 5.11 1.61
C LEU A 81 -16.47 3.64 1.98
N LEU A 82 -16.84 2.79 1.02
CA LEU A 82 -16.96 1.35 1.25
C LEU A 82 -15.61 0.74 1.67
N GLY A 83 -14.53 1.14 0.99
CA GLY A 83 -13.18 0.71 1.36
C GLY A 83 -12.76 1.14 2.76
N VAL A 84 -13.17 2.33 3.22
CA VAL A 84 -12.96 2.79 4.61
C VAL A 84 -13.75 1.93 5.59
N LEU A 85 -15.03 1.65 5.30
CA LEU A 85 -15.88 0.81 6.16
C LEU A 85 -15.34 -0.60 6.30
N LEU A 86 -14.85 -1.22 5.22
CA LEU A 86 -14.24 -2.55 5.28
C LEU A 86 -12.98 -2.56 6.17
N ARG A 87 -12.09 -1.58 6.01
CA ARG A 87 -10.88 -1.45 6.84
C ARG A 87 -11.21 -1.15 8.29
N LEU A 88 -12.17 -0.25 8.53
CA LEU A 88 -12.64 0.07 9.87
C LEU A 88 -13.25 -1.17 10.54
N SER A 89 -14.06 -1.94 9.81
CA SER A 89 -14.64 -3.18 10.34
C SER A 89 -13.54 -4.19 10.70
N TYR A 90 -12.53 -4.36 9.85
CA TYR A 90 -11.39 -5.22 10.15
C TYR A 90 -10.68 -4.77 11.45
N VAL A 91 -10.36 -3.49 11.57
CA VAL A 91 -9.68 -2.91 12.74
C VAL A 91 -10.52 -3.05 14.01
N LEU A 92 -11.84 -2.83 13.92
CA LEU A 92 -12.75 -2.95 15.07
C LEU A 92 -12.98 -4.40 15.53
N LEU A 93 -12.80 -5.38 14.64
CA LEU A 93 -13.01 -6.81 14.93
C LEU A 93 -11.70 -7.54 15.25
N SER A 94 -10.53 -6.93 15.04
CA SER A 94 -9.24 -7.55 15.31
C SER A 94 -8.49 -6.79 16.39
N GLY A 95 -8.02 -7.49 17.41
CA GLY A 95 -7.20 -6.94 18.47
C GLY A 95 -5.78 -6.62 17.98
N LEU A 96 -5.09 -5.78 18.74
CA LEU A 96 -3.72 -5.35 18.45
C LEU A 96 -2.74 -6.53 18.27
N TYR A 97 -2.98 -7.64 18.97
CA TYR A 97 -2.14 -8.83 18.94
C TYR A 97 -2.73 -9.98 18.12
N ASP A 98 -3.90 -9.75 17.52
CA ASP A 98 -4.60 -10.75 16.72
C ASP A 98 -4.48 -10.44 15.23
N ARG A 99 -4.32 -11.47 14.39
CA ARG A 99 -4.46 -11.39 12.92
C ARG A 99 -3.62 -10.30 12.22
N GLN A 100 -2.52 -9.89 12.82
CA GLN A 100 -1.66 -8.86 12.25
C GLN A 100 -0.44 -9.49 11.57
N HIS A 101 0.11 -8.80 10.57
CA HIS A 101 1.46 -9.08 10.12
C HIS A 101 2.43 -8.91 11.29
N ASP A 102 3.33 -9.85 11.47
CA ASP A 102 4.28 -9.94 12.58
C ASP A 102 3.61 -10.08 13.97
N ALA A 103 2.41 -10.66 14.06
CA ALA A 103 1.66 -10.81 15.31
C ALA A 103 2.50 -11.46 16.43
N GLY A 104 3.30 -12.48 16.13
CA GLY A 104 4.19 -13.11 17.11
C GLY A 104 5.35 -12.25 17.58
N ALA A 105 5.73 -11.23 16.81
CA ALA A 105 6.85 -10.33 17.12
C ALA A 105 6.42 -9.10 17.93
N PHE A 106 5.12 -8.87 18.09
CA PHE A 106 4.57 -7.78 18.88
C PHE A 106 4.39 -8.13 20.34
N THR A 107 4.19 -9.41 20.64
CA THR A 107 4.06 -9.84 22.01
C THR A 107 5.41 -9.63 22.68
N GLY A 108 5.57 -8.46 23.25
CA GLY A 108 6.73 -8.12 24.03
C GLY A 108 6.89 -9.06 25.21
N MET A 109 7.41 -10.23 24.95
CA MET A 109 7.92 -11.12 25.96
C MET A 109 9.25 -10.56 26.46
N GLY A 110 9.22 -9.25 26.84
CA GLY A 110 10.38 -8.59 27.41
C GLY A 110 10.48 -8.91 28.88
N THR A 111 11.67 -9.22 29.32
CA THR A 111 12.02 -9.13 30.72
C THR A 111 11.97 -7.66 31.13
N ASP A 112 11.22 -7.37 32.13
CA ASP A 112 11.14 -6.24 33.06
C ASP A 112 11.30 -4.78 32.59
N PHE A 113 11.99 -4.45 31.47
CA PHE A 113 12.29 -3.05 31.16
C PHE A 113 12.10 -2.60 29.71
N ILE A 114 12.36 -3.44 28.70
CA ILE A 114 12.30 -3.06 27.28
C ILE A 114 11.71 -4.21 26.47
N ASN A 115 10.52 -3.97 25.90
CA ASN A 115 9.84 -4.93 25.06
C ASN A 115 10.32 -4.85 23.60
N PRO A 116 10.54 -5.98 22.91
CA PRO A 116 10.85 -5.99 21.48
C PRO A 116 9.63 -5.67 20.62
N GLY A 117 9.85 -5.51 19.33
CA GLY A 117 8.80 -5.27 18.33
C GLY A 117 8.42 -3.81 18.17
N HIS A 118 7.50 -3.57 17.25
CA HIS A 118 7.06 -2.20 16.94
C HIS A 118 6.33 -1.55 18.11
N ILE A 119 5.49 -2.31 18.83
CA ILE A 119 4.77 -1.81 20.00
C ILE A 119 5.73 -1.55 21.16
N GLY A 120 6.68 -2.45 21.40
CA GLY A 120 7.73 -2.23 22.41
C GLY A 120 8.54 -0.96 22.12
N TYR A 121 8.79 -0.64 20.86
CA TYR A 121 9.46 0.59 20.48
C TYR A 121 8.59 1.83 20.79
N VAL A 122 7.28 1.79 20.49
CA VAL A 122 6.34 2.87 20.87
C VAL A 122 6.29 3.04 22.39
N GLU A 123 6.18 1.93 23.13
CA GLU A 123 6.18 1.90 24.58
C GLU A 123 7.47 2.50 25.16
N TYR A 124 8.64 2.18 24.58
CA TYR A 124 9.91 2.78 24.98
C TYR A 124 9.88 4.31 24.87
N ILE A 125 9.45 4.84 23.71
CA ILE A 125 9.37 6.29 23.51
C ILE A 125 8.37 6.90 24.50
N TYR A 126 7.26 6.25 24.76
CA TYR A 126 6.24 6.70 25.71
C TYR A 126 6.78 6.77 27.14
N LYS A 127 7.43 5.71 27.63
CA LYS A 127 7.94 5.63 29.00
C LYS A 127 9.14 6.53 29.24
N PHE A 128 10.07 6.60 28.30
CA PHE A 128 11.35 7.30 28.49
C PHE A 128 11.39 8.69 27.84
N HIS A 129 10.39 9.10 27.07
CA HIS A 129 10.30 10.39 26.35
C HIS A 129 11.52 10.69 25.47
N LYS A 130 12.19 9.66 24.96
CA LYS A 130 13.37 9.75 24.08
C LYS A 130 13.42 8.58 23.10
N LEU A 131 14.18 8.75 22.03
CA LEU A 131 14.51 7.64 21.14
C LEU A 131 15.39 6.61 21.86
N PRO A 132 15.27 5.31 21.51
CA PRO A 132 16.05 4.25 22.13
C PRO A 132 17.55 4.53 22.09
N ASP A 133 18.18 4.45 23.25
CA ASP A 133 19.60 4.66 23.45
C ASP A 133 20.35 3.34 23.65
N ILE A 134 19.97 2.36 22.87
CA ILE A 134 20.52 1.01 22.82
C ILE A 134 20.92 0.68 21.39
N ASN A 135 21.79 -0.30 21.20
CA ASN A 135 22.10 -0.79 19.87
C ASN A 135 20.82 -1.33 19.23
N PRO A 136 20.37 -0.74 18.10
CA PRO A 136 19.08 -1.07 17.49
C PRO A 136 19.00 -2.52 16.97
N TYR A 137 20.14 -3.20 16.79
CA TYR A 137 20.19 -4.59 16.30
C TYR A 137 20.09 -5.64 17.40
N THR A 138 20.05 -5.23 18.67
CA THR A 138 19.89 -6.16 19.80
C THR A 138 18.44 -6.50 20.10
N LEU A 139 17.48 -5.72 19.58
CA LEU A 139 16.05 -5.93 19.80
C LEU A 139 15.28 -5.87 18.48
N PHE A 140 14.38 -6.83 18.31
CA PHE A 140 13.50 -6.86 17.14
C PHE A 140 12.67 -5.56 17.03
N GLY A 141 12.58 -5.01 15.81
CA GLY A 141 11.82 -3.80 15.51
C GLY A 141 12.59 -2.48 15.69
N TYR A 142 13.61 -2.43 16.56
CA TYR A 142 14.35 -1.19 16.90
C TYR A 142 15.34 -0.73 15.82
N TYR A 143 15.69 -1.59 14.90
CA TYR A 143 16.52 -1.26 13.73
C TYR A 143 15.77 -0.40 12.71
N HIS A 144 14.46 -0.35 12.78
CA HIS A 144 13.66 0.50 11.91
C HIS A 144 13.83 1.99 12.25
N PRO A 145 13.81 2.88 11.23
CA PRO A 145 13.78 4.32 11.47
C PRO A 145 12.53 4.74 12.25
N PRO A 146 12.59 5.83 13.04
CA PRO A 146 11.66 6.05 14.15
C PRO A 146 10.35 6.76 13.81
N LEU A 147 10.13 7.28 12.58
CA LEU A 147 9.01 8.20 12.33
C LEU A 147 7.64 7.59 12.66
N HIS A 148 7.38 6.35 12.25
CA HIS A 148 6.12 5.67 12.57
C HIS A 148 5.93 5.55 14.09
N HIS A 149 6.97 5.15 14.82
CA HIS A 149 6.92 4.94 16.26
C HIS A 149 6.73 6.26 17.03
N ILE A 150 7.33 7.36 16.54
CA ILE A 150 7.11 8.71 17.11
C ILE A 150 5.64 9.14 16.91
N LEU A 151 5.09 8.99 15.70
CA LEU A 151 3.69 9.33 15.42
C LEU A 151 2.73 8.48 16.23
N SER A 152 3.02 7.19 16.39
CA SER A 152 2.26 6.26 17.22
C SER A 152 2.32 6.65 18.69
N CYS A 153 3.49 7.02 19.20
CA CYS A 153 3.63 7.51 20.57
C CYS A 153 2.85 8.80 20.82
N LEU A 154 2.90 9.76 19.89
CA LEU A 154 2.11 11.00 19.99
C LEU A 154 0.60 10.71 20.01
N TRP A 155 0.16 9.76 19.19
CA TRP A 155 -1.24 9.32 19.16
C TRP A 155 -1.63 8.61 20.46
N LEU A 156 -0.78 7.74 20.99
CA LEU A 156 -0.94 7.09 22.29
C LEU A 156 -1.12 8.13 23.42
N GLN A 157 -0.21 9.10 23.48
CA GLN A 157 -0.26 10.17 24.50
C GLN A 157 -1.53 11.00 24.38
N LEU A 158 -1.99 11.31 23.16
CA LEU A 158 -3.24 12.02 22.94
C LEU A 158 -4.45 11.23 23.46
N ASN A 159 -4.52 9.92 23.22
CA ASN A 159 -5.60 9.07 23.73
C ASN A 159 -5.63 9.04 25.26
N ILE A 160 -4.46 8.86 25.89
CA ILE A 160 -4.34 8.88 27.36
C ILE A 160 -4.73 10.25 27.92
N PHE A 161 -4.29 11.33 27.28
CA PHE A 161 -4.67 12.70 27.66
C PHE A 161 -6.19 12.93 27.57
N MET A 162 -6.87 12.30 26.61
CA MET A 162 -8.33 12.33 26.48
C MET A 162 -9.06 11.40 27.47
N GLY A 163 -8.34 10.71 28.36
CA GLY A 163 -8.92 9.86 29.39
C GLY A 163 -9.15 8.39 28.96
N VAL A 164 -8.66 7.97 27.80
CA VAL A 164 -8.68 6.56 27.39
C VAL A 164 -7.69 5.78 28.26
N SER A 165 -8.09 4.62 28.78
CA SER A 165 -7.19 3.76 29.56
C SER A 165 -5.97 3.33 28.73
N GLU A 166 -4.84 3.09 29.37
CA GLU A 166 -3.58 2.76 28.66
C GLU A 166 -3.74 1.56 27.74
N ALA A 167 -4.38 0.48 28.18
CA ALA A 167 -4.61 -0.72 27.37
C ALA A 167 -5.43 -0.40 26.09
N LEU A 168 -6.51 0.36 26.21
CA LEU A 168 -7.33 0.76 25.06
C LEU A 168 -6.63 1.80 24.18
N ALA A 169 -5.75 2.61 24.75
CA ALA A 169 -4.95 3.58 24.01
C ALA A 169 -3.91 2.86 23.12
N PHE A 170 -3.36 1.73 23.58
CA PHE A 170 -2.52 0.86 22.73
C PHE A 170 -3.33 0.21 21.60
N GLU A 171 -4.54 -0.31 21.88
CA GLU A 171 -5.45 -0.80 20.82
C GLU A 171 -5.72 0.27 19.77
N ASN A 172 -5.89 1.53 20.18
CA ASN A 172 -6.13 2.66 19.30
C ASN A 172 -4.96 3.00 18.36
N LEU A 173 -3.77 2.41 18.52
CA LEU A 173 -2.66 2.59 17.57
C LEU A 173 -3.04 2.12 16.16
N GLN A 174 -3.92 1.13 16.04
CA GLN A 174 -4.43 0.64 14.76
C GLN A 174 -5.15 1.72 13.93
N ILE A 175 -5.69 2.77 14.57
CA ILE A 175 -6.37 3.87 13.87
C ILE A 175 -5.41 4.70 13.00
N LEU A 176 -4.14 4.78 13.37
CA LEU A 176 -3.14 5.45 12.52
C LEU A 176 -2.86 4.64 11.24
N THR A 177 -2.69 3.34 11.36
CA THR A 177 -2.45 2.46 10.20
C THR A 177 -3.68 2.37 9.31
N LEU A 178 -4.90 2.37 9.90
CA LEU A 178 -6.16 2.56 9.18
C LEU A 178 -6.16 3.86 8.37
N LEU A 179 -5.81 4.98 8.99
CA LEU A 179 -5.74 6.29 8.31
C LEU A 179 -4.75 6.24 7.13
N TYR A 180 -3.56 5.66 7.32
CA TYR A 180 -2.56 5.56 6.25
C TYR A 180 -3.07 4.71 5.08
N SER A 181 -3.71 3.57 5.35
CA SER A 181 -4.33 2.72 4.31
C SER A 181 -5.45 3.44 3.55
N CYS A 182 -6.31 4.18 4.25
CA CYS A 182 -7.36 4.98 3.63
C CYS A 182 -6.80 6.10 2.75
N LEU A 183 -5.73 6.77 3.17
CA LEU A 183 -5.08 7.81 2.37
C LEU A 183 -4.44 7.24 1.10
N CYS A 184 -3.93 6.00 1.12
CA CYS A 184 -3.44 5.34 -0.09
C CYS A 184 -4.50 5.21 -1.18
N MET A 185 -5.78 4.97 -0.83
CA MET A 185 -6.88 4.94 -1.79
C MET A 185 -7.07 6.30 -2.49
N VAL A 186 -7.04 7.39 -1.71
CA VAL A 186 -7.17 8.77 -2.24
C VAL A 186 -5.97 9.12 -3.13
N VAL A 187 -4.75 8.76 -2.72
CA VAL A 187 -3.52 9.01 -3.51
C VAL A 187 -3.58 8.25 -4.83
N THR A 188 -4.05 6.98 -4.82
CA THR A 188 -4.22 6.18 -6.04
C THR A 188 -5.25 6.82 -6.97
N TRP A 189 -6.43 7.20 -6.47
CA TRP A 189 -7.42 7.95 -7.25
C TRP A 189 -6.83 9.20 -7.89
N ARG A 190 -6.08 10.03 -7.12
CA ARG A 190 -5.43 11.24 -7.62
C ARG A 190 -4.41 10.94 -8.71
N THR A 191 -3.68 9.84 -8.59
CA THR A 191 -2.71 9.39 -9.58
C THR A 191 -3.40 8.98 -10.88
N LEU A 192 -4.48 8.20 -10.79
CA LEU A 192 -5.29 7.81 -11.94
C LEU A 192 -5.89 9.03 -12.65
N LYS A 193 -6.41 10.02 -11.90
CA LYS A 193 -6.89 11.30 -12.48
C LYS A 193 -5.77 12.06 -13.18
N LEU A 194 -4.58 12.11 -12.59
CA LEU A 194 -3.41 12.76 -13.20
C LEU A 194 -3.00 12.10 -14.52
N LEU A 195 -3.17 10.77 -14.64
CA LEU A 195 -2.97 10.00 -15.86
C LEU A 195 -4.18 10.06 -16.83
N LYS A 196 -5.19 10.86 -16.49
CA LYS A 196 -6.42 11.04 -17.28
C LYS A 196 -7.17 9.73 -17.51
N VAL A 197 -7.19 8.87 -16.51
CA VAL A 197 -8.05 7.68 -16.46
C VAL A 197 -9.44 8.12 -15.99
N SER A 198 -10.50 7.59 -16.59
CA SER A 198 -11.90 7.92 -16.28
C SER A 198 -12.84 6.73 -16.57
N GLY A 199 -14.10 6.86 -16.15
CA GLY A 199 -15.17 5.90 -16.41
C GLY A 199 -14.85 4.49 -15.89
N LYS A 200 -15.17 3.45 -16.66
CA LYS A 200 -14.96 2.04 -16.27
C LYS A 200 -13.51 1.74 -15.87
N GLY A 201 -12.55 2.37 -16.56
CA GLY A 201 -11.13 2.21 -16.23
C GLY A 201 -10.79 2.73 -14.84
N MET A 202 -11.37 3.87 -14.42
CA MET A 202 -11.23 4.41 -13.08
C MET A 202 -11.81 3.45 -12.03
N TYR A 203 -13.01 2.95 -12.27
CA TYR A 203 -13.69 2.08 -11.29
C TYR A 203 -12.96 0.77 -11.07
N ILE A 204 -12.54 0.08 -12.16
CA ILE A 204 -11.84 -1.21 -12.05
C ILE A 204 -10.46 -1.02 -11.40
N ALA A 205 -9.71 -0.01 -11.84
CA ALA A 205 -8.38 0.29 -11.30
C ALA A 205 -8.43 0.62 -9.80
N LEU A 206 -9.42 1.41 -9.39
CA LEU A 206 -9.56 1.79 -7.99
C LEU A 206 -10.13 0.64 -7.16
N ALA A 207 -11.13 -0.11 -7.67
CA ALA A 207 -11.69 -1.28 -6.99
C ALA A 207 -10.62 -2.32 -6.66
N PHE A 208 -9.67 -2.56 -7.57
CA PHE A 208 -8.57 -3.47 -7.34
C PHE A 208 -7.78 -3.12 -6.07
N LEU A 209 -7.40 -1.85 -5.87
CA LEU A 209 -6.66 -1.42 -4.69
C LEU A 209 -7.56 -1.32 -3.45
N VAL A 210 -8.78 -0.81 -3.61
CA VAL A 210 -9.72 -0.59 -2.49
C VAL A 210 -10.12 -1.89 -1.82
N PHE A 211 -10.36 -2.95 -2.60
CA PHE A 211 -10.86 -4.24 -2.13
C PHE A 211 -9.79 -5.33 -2.04
N HIS A 212 -8.51 -4.98 -2.26
CA HIS A 212 -7.43 -5.95 -2.15
C HIS A 212 -7.18 -6.31 -0.68
N PRO A 213 -7.19 -7.62 -0.31
CA PRO A 213 -7.10 -8.04 1.10
C PRO A 213 -5.85 -7.53 1.81
N ALA A 214 -4.67 -7.56 1.17
CA ALA A 214 -3.44 -7.07 1.79
C ALA A 214 -3.58 -5.64 2.33
N THR A 215 -4.24 -4.73 1.61
CA THR A 215 -4.40 -3.33 2.06
C THR A 215 -5.47 -3.17 3.15
N ILE A 216 -6.39 -4.13 3.28
CA ILE A 216 -7.41 -4.17 4.34
C ILE A 216 -6.76 -4.70 5.62
N ILE A 217 -6.06 -5.83 5.53
CA ILE A 217 -5.42 -6.49 6.68
C ILE A 217 -4.30 -5.61 7.26
N MET A 218 -3.44 -5.06 6.40
CA MET A 218 -2.37 -4.15 6.84
C MET A 218 -2.91 -2.85 7.47
N ALA A 219 -4.19 -2.50 7.27
CA ALA A 219 -4.79 -1.36 7.98
C ALA A 219 -4.87 -1.57 9.50
N GLY A 220 -4.89 -2.81 9.98
CA GLY A 220 -4.84 -3.12 11.41
C GLY A 220 -3.43 -3.36 11.95
N SER A 221 -2.43 -3.54 11.09
CA SER A 221 -1.08 -3.92 11.51
C SER A 221 -0.28 -2.72 12.02
N VAL A 222 0.02 -2.69 13.32
CA VAL A 222 0.78 -1.60 13.95
C VAL A 222 2.27 -1.77 13.71
N ASN A 223 2.67 -1.50 12.49
CA ASN A 223 4.07 -1.45 12.05
C ASN A 223 4.29 -0.29 11.09
N ASN A 224 5.52 -0.09 10.64
CA ASN A 224 5.88 1.02 9.77
C ASN A 224 5.51 0.79 8.28
N ASP A 225 4.94 -0.36 7.91
CA ASP A 225 4.72 -0.72 6.51
C ASP A 225 3.67 0.17 5.83
N MET A 226 2.47 0.36 6.45
CA MET A 226 1.42 1.19 5.84
C MET A 226 1.84 2.66 5.66
N LEU A 227 2.59 3.22 6.60
CA LEU A 227 3.12 4.59 6.45
C LEU A 227 4.16 4.66 5.33
N THR A 228 4.99 3.62 5.20
CA THR A 228 5.96 3.49 4.09
C THR A 228 5.24 3.45 2.74
N ILE A 229 4.20 2.61 2.61
CA ILE A 229 3.41 2.50 1.38
C ILE A 229 2.73 3.84 1.05
N LEU A 230 2.24 4.58 2.03
CA LEU A 230 1.70 5.91 1.83
C LEU A 230 2.76 6.88 1.26
N PHE A 231 3.97 6.91 1.84
CA PHE A 231 5.04 7.76 1.33
C PHE A 231 5.50 7.32 -0.07
N MET A 232 5.58 6.03 -0.35
CA MET A 232 5.89 5.53 -1.70
C MET A 232 4.79 5.92 -2.71
N SER A 233 3.52 5.81 -2.33
CA SER A 233 2.38 6.23 -3.15
C SER A 233 2.41 7.74 -3.43
N LEU A 234 2.72 8.55 -2.42
CA LEU A 234 2.91 10.00 -2.56
C LEU A 234 4.12 10.32 -3.44
N THR A 235 5.24 9.58 -3.30
CA THR A 235 6.42 9.73 -4.16
C THR A 235 6.03 9.50 -5.62
N LEU A 236 5.25 8.45 -5.91
CA LEU A 236 4.77 8.16 -7.25
C LEU A 236 3.88 9.29 -7.80
N LEU A 237 2.89 9.74 -7.02
CA LEU A 237 2.01 10.85 -7.41
C LEU A 237 2.78 12.16 -7.66
N PHE A 238 3.67 12.53 -6.73
CA PHE A 238 4.40 13.81 -6.84
C PHE A 238 5.52 13.76 -7.87
N SER A 239 6.11 12.60 -8.17
CA SER A 239 7.01 12.43 -9.30
C SER A 239 6.29 12.65 -10.63
N LEU A 240 5.10 12.06 -10.79
CA LEU A 240 4.25 12.31 -11.97
C LEU A 240 3.79 13.78 -12.06
N ARG A 241 3.55 14.45 -10.94
CA ARG A 241 3.28 15.90 -10.92
C ARG A 241 4.49 16.70 -11.34
N PHE A 242 5.68 16.37 -10.80
CA PHE A 242 6.92 17.03 -11.16
C PHE A 242 7.24 16.88 -12.66
N ILE A 243 6.98 15.73 -13.24
CA ILE A 243 7.13 15.51 -14.70
C ILE A 243 6.29 16.53 -15.50
N ARG A 244 5.09 16.86 -15.03
CA ARG A 244 4.16 17.80 -15.70
C ARG A 244 4.45 19.27 -15.36
N ASP A 245 4.84 19.53 -14.13
CA ASP A 245 5.15 20.86 -13.61
C ASP A 245 6.46 20.79 -12.82
N LYS A 246 7.54 21.14 -13.52
CA LYS A 246 8.91 21.13 -13.00
C LYS A 246 9.17 22.36 -12.10
N SER A 247 8.26 22.62 -11.15
CA SER A 247 8.37 23.74 -10.21
C SER A 247 9.19 23.38 -8.97
N LEU A 248 9.84 24.39 -8.37
CA LEU A 248 10.54 24.25 -7.09
C LEU A 248 9.59 23.73 -5.98
N LYS A 249 8.33 24.15 -6.00
CA LYS A 249 7.31 23.68 -5.05
C LYS A 249 7.15 22.16 -5.09
N ASN A 250 6.96 21.58 -6.29
CA ASN A 250 6.82 20.12 -6.45
C ASN A 250 8.10 19.39 -6.04
N LEU A 251 9.27 19.99 -6.31
CA LEU A 251 10.55 19.43 -5.94
C LEU A 251 10.75 19.38 -4.41
N VAL A 252 10.39 20.46 -3.70
CA VAL A 252 10.45 20.53 -2.23
C VAL A 252 9.48 19.51 -1.60
N PHE A 253 8.24 19.39 -2.10
CA PHE A 253 7.33 18.35 -1.62
C PHE A 253 7.88 16.94 -1.84
N LEU A 254 8.48 16.66 -3.01
CA LEU A 254 9.15 15.38 -3.27
C LEU A 254 10.28 15.11 -2.28
N ALA A 255 11.12 16.10 -2.01
CA ALA A 255 12.23 15.98 -1.07
C ALA A 255 11.74 15.61 0.35
N LEU A 256 10.68 16.29 0.82
CA LEU A 256 10.06 16.00 2.11
C LEU A 256 9.43 14.60 2.14
N ILE A 257 8.66 14.23 1.11
CA ILE A 257 7.99 12.93 1.01
C ILE A 257 9.02 11.79 1.03
N ILE A 258 10.08 11.89 0.23
CA ILE A 258 11.14 10.86 0.18
C ILE A 258 11.92 10.83 1.50
N GLY A 259 12.28 11.97 2.06
CA GLY A 259 12.97 12.06 3.33
C GLY A 259 12.17 11.43 4.48
N PHE A 260 10.90 11.76 4.60
CA PHE A 260 10.00 11.15 5.60
C PHE A 260 9.72 9.68 5.31
N GLY A 261 9.65 9.27 4.05
CA GLY A 261 9.60 7.86 3.68
C GLY A 261 10.83 7.09 4.18
N MET A 262 12.02 7.60 3.94
CA MET A 262 13.27 6.97 4.37
C MET A 262 13.41 6.88 5.89
N ILE A 263 12.99 7.90 6.63
CA ILE A 263 12.99 7.87 8.11
C ILE A 263 11.79 7.09 8.70
N THR A 264 10.92 6.56 7.83
CA THR A 264 9.91 5.55 8.20
C THR A 264 10.45 4.14 7.96
N LYS A 265 10.96 3.86 6.76
CA LYS A 265 11.56 2.59 6.36
C LYS A 265 12.47 2.81 5.15
N LEU A 266 13.70 2.34 5.24
CA LEU A 266 14.72 2.62 4.20
C LEU A 266 14.35 2.13 2.80
N ASN A 267 13.55 1.06 2.69
CA ASN A 267 13.12 0.55 1.39
C ASN A 267 12.28 1.55 0.57
N SER A 268 11.69 2.59 1.20
CA SER A 268 11.01 3.67 0.48
C SER A 268 11.94 4.41 -0.49
N ALA A 269 13.25 4.42 -0.23
CA ALA A 269 14.27 5.04 -1.08
C ALA A 269 14.37 4.39 -2.47
N VAL A 270 13.86 3.17 -2.66
CA VAL A 270 13.89 2.47 -3.96
C VAL A 270 13.26 3.31 -5.07
N LEU A 271 12.20 4.08 -4.78
CA LEU A 271 11.56 4.97 -5.74
C LEU A 271 12.35 6.27 -6.04
N ALA A 272 13.39 6.57 -5.27
CA ALA A 272 14.29 7.67 -5.61
C ALA A 272 15.16 7.35 -6.85
N ILE A 273 15.40 6.08 -7.16
CA ILE A 273 16.20 5.66 -8.32
C ILE A 273 15.52 6.05 -9.65
N PRO A 274 14.25 5.65 -9.93
CA PRO A 274 13.57 6.10 -11.15
C PRO A 274 13.39 7.62 -11.21
N LEU A 275 13.21 8.29 -10.06
CA LEU A 275 13.16 9.74 -10.00
C LEU A 275 14.49 10.39 -10.37
N ALA A 276 15.63 9.83 -9.93
CA ALA A 276 16.96 10.31 -10.31
C ALA A 276 17.18 10.21 -11.83
N ILE A 277 16.65 9.17 -12.49
CA ILE A 277 16.68 9.06 -13.96
C ILE A 277 15.89 10.22 -14.59
N ILE A 278 14.70 10.56 -14.07
CA ILE A 278 13.92 11.70 -14.56
C ILE A 278 14.67 13.03 -14.34
N PHE A 279 15.30 13.20 -13.19
CA PHE A 279 16.13 14.39 -12.91
C PHE A 279 17.29 14.49 -13.90
N LEU A 280 17.98 13.39 -14.19
CA LEU A 280 19.05 13.34 -15.15
C LEU A 280 18.57 13.68 -16.57
N MET A 281 17.46 13.08 -17.02
CA MET A 281 16.86 13.39 -18.32
C MET A 281 16.52 14.88 -18.44
N HIS A 282 15.93 15.44 -17.41
CA HIS A 282 15.60 16.87 -17.35
C HIS A 282 16.88 17.74 -17.34
N PHE A 283 17.88 17.38 -16.53
CA PHE A 283 19.13 18.12 -16.42
C PHE A 283 19.90 18.13 -17.75
N ILE A 284 19.97 17.00 -18.47
CA ILE A 284 20.54 16.91 -19.81
C ILE A 284 19.79 17.83 -20.79
N SER A 285 18.44 17.90 -20.69
CA SER A 285 17.64 18.79 -21.52
C SER A 285 17.98 20.27 -21.26
N VAL A 286 18.19 20.66 -19.99
CA VAL A 286 18.58 22.01 -19.60
C VAL A 286 19.98 22.37 -20.13
N ILE A 287 20.94 21.46 -20.01
CA ILE A 287 22.31 21.66 -20.54
C ILE A 287 22.28 21.90 -22.06
N ARG A 288 21.46 21.12 -22.79
CA ARG A 288 21.35 21.23 -24.25
C ARG A 288 20.80 22.58 -24.72
N LYS A 289 20.03 23.28 -23.91
CA LYS A 289 19.52 24.63 -24.21
C LYS A 289 20.61 25.70 -24.19
N LYS A 290 21.76 25.44 -23.58
CA LYS A 290 22.89 26.37 -23.41
C LYS A 290 22.55 27.67 -22.68
N ASP A 291 21.45 27.71 -21.93
CA ASP A 291 21.05 28.83 -21.08
C ASP A 291 21.70 28.69 -19.70
N LYS A 292 22.71 29.53 -19.43
CA LYS A 292 23.42 29.53 -18.15
C LYS A 292 22.53 29.89 -16.95
N ARG A 293 21.53 30.75 -17.13
CA ARG A 293 20.61 31.14 -16.03
C ARG A 293 19.71 29.98 -15.66
N GLU A 294 19.13 29.31 -16.64
CA GLU A 294 18.31 28.14 -16.43
C GLU A 294 19.13 27.01 -15.78
N LEU A 295 20.36 26.77 -16.26
CA LEU A 295 21.27 25.77 -15.69
C LEU A 295 21.58 26.03 -14.21
N LEU A 296 21.98 27.25 -13.85
CA LEU A 296 22.26 27.63 -12.46
C LEU A 296 21.02 27.52 -11.57
N THR A 297 19.85 27.88 -12.09
CA THR A 297 18.58 27.71 -11.38
C THR A 297 18.31 26.25 -11.05
N TRP A 298 18.54 25.32 -11.98
CA TRP A 298 18.30 23.89 -11.75
C TRP A 298 19.37 23.24 -10.88
N ILE A 299 20.63 23.65 -10.97
CA ILE A 299 21.67 23.23 -10.01
C ILE A 299 21.24 23.62 -8.59
N ARG A 300 20.83 24.88 -8.38
CA ARG A 300 20.32 25.34 -7.08
C ARG A 300 19.11 24.53 -6.62
N ASN A 301 18.14 24.29 -7.50
CA ASN A 301 16.92 23.55 -7.14
C ASN A 301 17.23 22.11 -6.73
N TYR A 302 18.13 21.42 -7.44
CA TYR A 302 18.57 20.07 -7.04
C TYR A 302 19.42 20.07 -5.77
N ALA A 303 20.20 21.12 -5.52
CA ALA A 303 20.90 21.31 -4.24
C ALA A 303 19.90 21.48 -3.09
N ILE A 304 18.83 22.27 -3.27
CA ILE A 304 17.74 22.39 -2.28
C ILE A 304 17.09 21.03 -2.00
N PHE A 305 16.81 20.25 -3.07
CA PHE A 305 16.26 18.90 -2.90
C PHE A 305 17.20 18.02 -2.05
N ALA A 306 18.50 18.00 -2.36
CA ALA A 306 19.47 17.21 -1.61
C ALA A 306 19.62 17.65 -0.15
N VAL A 307 19.66 18.97 0.10
CA VAL A 307 19.76 19.57 1.46
C VAL A 307 18.53 19.25 2.31
N ILE A 308 17.37 18.99 1.71
CA ILE A 308 16.17 18.57 2.44
C ILE A 308 16.16 17.05 2.63
N VAL A 309 16.34 16.28 1.56
CA VAL A 309 16.15 14.81 1.61
C VAL A 309 17.23 14.10 2.39
N MET A 310 18.50 14.51 2.24
CA MET A 310 19.63 13.82 2.87
C MET A 310 19.62 13.91 4.40
N PRO A 311 19.51 15.10 5.03
CA PRO A 311 19.48 15.17 6.49
C PRO A 311 18.30 14.42 7.10
N ILE A 312 17.11 14.50 6.50
CA ILE A 312 15.93 13.80 6.99
C ILE A 312 16.10 12.28 6.78
N GLY A 313 16.35 11.85 5.55
CA GLY A 313 16.33 10.42 5.18
C GLY A 313 17.51 9.63 5.72
N LEU A 314 18.69 10.24 5.85
CA LEU A 314 19.91 9.57 6.31
C LEU A 314 20.17 9.70 7.81
N SER A 315 19.39 10.53 8.51
CA SER A 315 19.62 10.81 9.95
C SER A 315 19.72 9.55 10.81
N TRP A 316 18.85 8.57 10.58
CA TRP A 316 18.84 7.31 11.34
C TRP A 316 20.05 6.43 11.02
N ILE A 317 20.44 6.35 9.75
CA ILE A 317 21.62 5.62 9.31
C ILE A 317 22.87 6.24 9.92
N ILE A 318 23.01 7.56 9.80
CA ILE A 318 24.17 8.30 10.34
C ILE A 318 24.24 8.13 11.85
N ARG A 319 23.12 8.26 12.56
CA ARG A 319 23.06 8.04 14.01
C ARG A 319 23.55 6.64 14.39
N ASN A 320 23.05 5.60 13.72
CA ASN A 320 23.40 4.23 14.06
C ASN A 320 24.87 3.92 13.74
N LEU A 321 25.37 4.44 12.62
CA LEU A 321 26.76 4.30 12.24
C LEU A 321 27.70 5.01 13.24
N VAL A 322 27.40 6.25 13.61
CA VAL A 322 28.26 7.05 14.50
C VAL A 322 28.20 6.55 15.95
N ARG A 323 27.02 6.15 16.43
CA ARG A 323 26.82 5.84 17.85
C ARG A 323 27.09 4.38 18.19
N PHE A 324 26.78 3.46 17.26
CA PHE A 324 26.86 2.02 17.49
C PHE A 324 27.76 1.30 16.49
N SER A 325 28.35 1.99 15.53
CA SER A 325 29.14 1.41 14.42
C SER A 325 28.34 0.42 13.55
N GLU A 326 27.00 0.53 13.56
CA GLU A 326 26.11 -0.39 12.86
C GLU A 326 25.80 0.10 11.44
N LYS A 327 25.95 -0.79 10.47
CA LYS A 327 25.59 -0.56 9.08
C LYS A 327 24.09 -0.79 8.87
N PRO A 328 23.48 -0.18 7.84
CA PRO A 328 22.10 -0.50 7.48
C PRO A 328 21.91 -2.01 7.22
N GLY A 329 20.91 -2.60 7.84
CA GLY A 329 20.61 -4.03 7.71
C GLY A 329 19.37 -4.41 8.51
N VAL A 330 19.07 -5.71 8.54
CA VAL A 330 18.01 -6.30 9.34
C VAL A 330 18.61 -7.46 10.11
N PRO A 331 18.42 -7.55 11.44
CA PRO A 331 18.79 -8.75 12.17
C PRO A 331 17.98 -9.94 11.63
N VAL A 332 18.65 -11.06 11.43
CA VAL A 332 18.04 -12.26 10.87
C VAL A 332 17.95 -13.37 11.92
N PRO A 333 16.93 -14.24 11.83
CA PRO A 333 16.92 -15.49 12.57
C PRO A 333 18.19 -16.31 12.25
N GLY A 334 18.61 -17.19 13.15
CA GLY A 334 19.76 -18.08 12.87
C GLY A 334 19.44 -19.10 11.77
N GLU A 335 20.48 -19.74 11.22
CA GLU A 335 20.38 -20.77 10.17
C GLU A 335 19.56 -22.01 10.62
N THR A 336 19.36 -22.18 11.90
CA THR A 336 18.50 -23.24 12.47
C THR A 336 17.01 -22.89 12.43
N SER A 337 16.64 -21.68 12.01
CA SER A 337 15.25 -21.27 11.86
C SER A 337 14.52 -22.14 10.83
N PRO A 338 13.27 -22.58 11.10
CA PRO A 338 12.46 -23.28 10.10
C PRO A 338 12.17 -22.41 8.86
N MET A 339 12.31 -21.09 8.96
CA MET A 339 12.14 -20.15 7.86
C MET A 339 13.34 -20.06 6.92
N TYR A 340 14.51 -20.67 7.27
CA TYR A 340 15.75 -20.54 6.50
C TYR A 340 15.67 -21.27 5.16
N THR A 341 15.89 -20.55 4.06
CA THR A 341 15.69 -21.02 2.68
C THR A 341 17.00 -21.23 1.90
N GLU A 342 18.16 -20.91 2.44
CA GLU A 342 19.44 -21.06 1.72
C GLU A 342 19.77 -22.50 1.30
N PRO A 343 19.35 -23.57 2.04
CA PRO A 343 19.56 -24.94 1.59
C PRO A 343 18.87 -25.28 0.25
N PHE A 344 17.87 -24.47 -0.16
CA PHE A 344 17.19 -24.63 -1.44
C PHE A 344 17.90 -23.84 -2.52
N SER A 345 17.93 -24.37 -3.74
CA SER A 345 18.55 -23.70 -4.88
C SER A 345 17.86 -22.37 -5.22
N LEU A 346 18.59 -21.45 -5.87
CA LEU A 346 18.01 -20.19 -6.34
C LEU A 346 16.82 -20.40 -7.29
N TRP A 347 16.80 -21.54 -8.03
CA TRP A 347 15.68 -21.87 -8.90
C TRP A 347 14.44 -22.27 -8.12
N GLU A 348 14.57 -23.05 -7.05
CA GLU A 348 13.45 -23.41 -6.17
C GLU A 348 12.88 -22.16 -5.47
N ARG A 349 13.74 -21.24 -5.09
CA ARG A 349 13.37 -20.01 -4.37
C ARG A 349 12.79 -18.93 -5.27
N LEU A 350 13.37 -18.66 -6.44
CA LEU A 350 13.04 -17.54 -7.33
C LEU A 350 12.54 -17.98 -8.71
N GLY A 351 12.57 -19.27 -9.03
CA GLY A 351 12.05 -19.80 -10.28
C GLY A 351 10.52 -19.89 -10.30
N ILE A 352 9.99 -20.48 -11.37
CA ILE A 352 8.57 -20.74 -11.50
C ILE A 352 8.20 -21.84 -10.49
N PRO A 353 7.22 -21.61 -9.59
CA PRO A 353 6.80 -22.61 -8.62
C PRO A 353 6.21 -23.84 -9.32
N SER A 354 6.45 -25.03 -8.77
CA SER A 354 5.89 -26.26 -9.31
C SER A 354 4.37 -26.30 -9.14
N LEU A 355 3.69 -27.05 -10.01
CA LEU A 355 2.23 -27.22 -9.90
C LEU A 355 1.83 -27.90 -8.59
N SER A 356 2.64 -28.81 -8.05
CA SER A 356 2.41 -29.41 -6.74
C SER A 356 2.42 -28.34 -5.65
N GLN A 357 3.44 -27.49 -5.60
CA GLN A 357 3.52 -26.39 -4.62
C GLN A 357 2.33 -25.42 -4.73
N LEU A 358 1.82 -25.18 -5.95
CA LEU A 358 0.69 -24.28 -6.15
C LEU A 358 -0.67 -24.90 -5.82
N HIS A 359 -0.79 -26.21 -5.86
CA HIS A 359 -2.10 -26.87 -5.81
C HIS A 359 -2.20 -27.96 -4.74
N LEU A 360 -1.23 -28.85 -4.65
CA LEU A 360 -1.30 -30.01 -3.74
C LEU A 360 -0.79 -29.68 -2.33
N ASP A 361 0.22 -28.82 -2.23
CA ASP A 361 0.83 -28.46 -0.96
C ASP A 361 0.18 -27.20 -0.33
N PHE A 362 -0.86 -26.67 -0.97
CA PHE A 362 -1.63 -25.57 -0.41
C PHE A 362 -2.65 -26.09 0.64
N PRO A 363 -2.89 -25.38 1.75
CA PRO A 363 -2.19 -24.19 2.20
C PRO A 363 -0.81 -24.51 2.75
N PHE A 364 0.19 -23.71 2.35
CA PHE A 364 1.55 -23.86 2.87
C PHE A 364 1.83 -22.83 3.97
N HIS A 365 2.71 -23.21 4.87
CA HIS A 365 3.04 -22.43 6.05
C HIS A 365 4.12 -21.38 5.72
N PRO A 366 3.87 -20.08 5.76
CA PRO A 366 4.89 -19.07 5.43
C PRO A 366 6.12 -19.12 6.35
N ILE A 367 5.98 -19.67 7.54
CA ILE A 367 7.07 -19.80 8.53
C ILE A 367 7.87 -21.09 8.37
N SER A 368 7.58 -21.92 7.37
CA SER A 368 8.30 -23.17 7.11
C SER A 368 8.83 -23.22 5.68
N ALA A 369 10.15 -23.14 5.51
CA ALA A 369 10.80 -23.29 4.22
C ALA A 369 10.61 -24.68 3.60
N LYS A 370 10.39 -25.71 4.42
CA LYS A 370 10.09 -27.09 3.96
C LYS A 370 8.68 -27.19 3.33
N ALA A 371 7.72 -26.39 3.83
CA ALA A 371 6.39 -26.36 3.25
C ALA A 371 6.37 -25.56 1.93
N CYS A 372 7.03 -24.39 1.90
CA CYS A 372 7.22 -23.61 0.68
C CYS A 372 8.44 -22.70 0.82
N CYS A 373 9.38 -22.81 -0.12
CA CYS A 373 10.52 -21.91 -0.22
C CYS A 373 10.43 -20.93 -1.41
N ASN A 374 9.41 -21.05 -2.26
CA ASN A 374 9.28 -20.23 -3.45
C ASN A 374 8.74 -18.84 -3.12
N THR A 375 9.53 -17.83 -3.41
CA THR A 375 9.25 -16.41 -3.12
C THR A 375 7.94 -15.92 -3.74
N TRP A 376 7.66 -16.28 -4.99
CA TRP A 376 6.46 -15.80 -5.69
C TRP A 376 5.19 -16.44 -5.16
N ALA A 377 5.27 -17.72 -4.76
CA ALA A 377 4.17 -18.41 -4.11
C ALA A 377 3.87 -17.82 -2.73
N ILE A 378 4.89 -17.63 -1.88
CA ILE A 378 4.74 -16.99 -0.56
C ILE A 378 4.21 -15.57 -0.70
N MET A 379 4.80 -14.77 -1.60
CA MET A 379 4.35 -13.40 -1.87
C MET A 379 2.87 -13.36 -2.27
N MET A 380 2.42 -14.26 -3.15
CA MET A 380 1.01 -14.31 -3.55
C MET A 380 0.12 -14.76 -2.40
N HIS A 381 0.54 -15.77 -1.64
CA HIS A 381 -0.19 -16.23 -0.45
C HIS A 381 -0.40 -15.07 0.54
N THR A 382 0.67 -14.41 0.94
CA THR A 382 0.60 -13.32 1.91
C THR A 382 -0.15 -12.09 1.40
N SER A 383 -0.23 -11.91 0.07
CA SER A 383 -1.06 -10.86 -0.53
C SER A 383 -2.57 -11.10 -0.39
N LEU A 384 -2.99 -12.37 -0.36
CA LEU A 384 -4.40 -12.78 -0.32
C LEU A 384 -4.87 -13.15 1.09
N PHE A 385 -4.01 -13.80 1.88
CA PHE A 385 -4.35 -14.43 3.16
C PHE A 385 -3.49 -13.95 4.32
N ALA A 386 -2.67 -12.92 4.12
CA ALA A 386 -1.66 -12.46 5.08
C ALA A 386 -0.69 -13.58 5.50
N GLU A 387 -0.24 -13.57 6.76
CA GLU A 387 0.57 -14.64 7.34
C GLU A 387 -0.29 -15.79 7.87
N GLU A 388 -1.61 -15.68 7.75
CA GLU A 388 -2.55 -16.71 8.13
C GLU A 388 -2.58 -17.83 7.08
N TYR A 389 -2.78 -19.06 7.55
CA TYR A 389 -3.04 -20.20 6.69
C TYR A 389 -4.29 -20.90 7.18
N PRO A 390 -5.15 -21.24 6.24
CA PRO A 390 -6.43 -21.84 6.55
C PRO A 390 -6.24 -23.30 6.96
N THR A 391 -6.10 -23.58 8.26
CA THR A 391 -5.91 -24.95 8.78
C THR A 391 -7.22 -25.70 8.99
N ASP A 392 -8.32 -24.97 9.25
CA ASP A 392 -9.60 -25.55 9.66
C ASP A 392 -10.74 -25.21 8.68
N LEU A 393 -10.40 -25.11 7.39
CA LEU A 393 -11.39 -24.86 6.34
C LEU A 393 -12.14 -26.13 5.94
N SER A 394 -13.41 -25.97 5.60
CA SER A 394 -14.12 -27.02 4.86
C SER A 394 -13.47 -27.27 3.50
N ASP A 395 -13.60 -28.50 2.97
CA ASP A 395 -13.02 -28.87 1.67
C ASP A 395 -13.41 -27.90 0.54
N ILE A 396 -14.63 -27.37 0.57
CA ILE A 396 -15.10 -26.40 -0.43
C ILE A 396 -14.34 -25.08 -0.32
N LEU A 397 -14.14 -24.57 0.89
CA LEU A 397 -13.39 -23.32 1.10
C LEU A 397 -11.91 -23.48 0.74
N LEU A 398 -11.33 -24.64 1.06
CA LEU A 398 -9.96 -24.97 0.68
C LEU A 398 -9.79 -24.96 -0.85
N ILE A 399 -10.69 -25.61 -1.58
CA ILE A 399 -10.69 -25.59 -3.04
C ILE A 399 -10.85 -24.15 -3.57
N LEU A 400 -11.72 -23.35 -2.99
CA LEU A 400 -11.89 -21.94 -3.39
C LEU A 400 -10.61 -21.14 -3.14
N CYS A 401 -9.92 -21.32 -2.01
CA CYS A 401 -8.63 -20.70 -1.74
C CYS A 401 -7.58 -21.08 -2.79
N GLN A 402 -7.48 -22.37 -3.14
CA GLN A 402 -6.56 -22.85 -4.17
C GLN A 402 -6.88 -22.26 -5.54
N VAL A 403 -8.15 -22.21 -5.94
CA VAL A 403 -8.59 -21.61 -7.20
C VAL A 403 -8.25 -20.12 -7.26
N VAL A 404 -8.56 -19.36 -6.20
CA VAL A 404 -8.25 -17.94 -6.14
C VAL A 404 -6.75 -17.71 -6.17
N PHE A 405 -5.97 -18.53 -5.46
CA PHE A 405 -4.51 -18.44 -5.44
C PHE A 405 -3.89 -18.62 -6.84
N VAL A 406 -4.27 -19.68 -7.55
CA VAL A 406 -3.78 -19.95 -8.91
C VAL A 406 -4.25 -18.87 -9.89
N LEU A 407 -5.52 -18.45 -9.79
CA LEU A 407 -6.06 -17.37 -10.64
C LEU A 407 -5.32 -16.05 -10.39
N ALA A 408 -4.99 -15.74 -9.14
CA ALA A 408 -4.24 -14.52 -8.79
C ALA A 408 -2.81 -14.54 -9.34
N LEU A 409 -2.13 -15.69 -9.34
CA LEU A 409 -0.81 -15.82 -9.97
C LEU A 409 -0.89 -15.57 -11.49
N ILE A 410 -1.88 -16.13 -12.16
CA ILE A 410 -2.11 -15.90 -13.60
C ILE A 410 -2.39 -14.41 -13.84
N MET A 411 -3.27 -13.80 -13.04
CA MET A 411 -3.62 -12.38 -13.18
C MET A 411 -2.44 -11.46 -12.86
N ALA A 412 -1.55 -11.82 -11.93
CA ALA A 412 -0.33 -11.06 -11.65
C ALA A 412 0.59 -10.99 -12.88
N VAL A 413 0.79 -12.14 -13.56
CA VAL A 413 1.58 -12.18 -14.81
C VAL A 413 0.89 -11.36 -15.91
N LEU A 414 -0.42 -11.54 -16.13
CA LEU A 414 -1.16 -10.81 -17.16
C LEU A 414 -1.18 -9.30 -16.91
N THR A 415 -1.30 -8.86 -15.66
CA THR A 415 -1.27 -7.42 -15.32
C THR A 415 0.13 -6.83 -15.42
N ALA A 416 1.19 -7.60 -15.13
CA ALA A 416 2.56 -7.18 -15.38
C ALA A 416 2.82 -6.98 -16.88
N VAL A 417 2.39 -7.93 -17.71
CA VAL A 417 2.45 -7.80 -19.18
C VAL A 417 1.61 -6.60 -19.66
N LEU A 418 0.41 -6.42 -19.12
CA LEU A 418 -0.44 -5.26 -19.42
C LEU A 418 0.27 -3.95 -19.06
N LEU A 419 0.93 -3.86 -17.88
CA LEU A 419 1.70 -2.68 -17.47
C LEU A 419 2.76 -2.33 -18.51
N ILE A 420 3.56 -3.31 -18.93
CA ILE A 420 4.56 -3.10 -19.97
C ILE A 420 3.90 -2.63 -21.27
N ALA A 421 2.84 -3.28 -21.70
CA ALA A 421 2.14 -2.95 -22.95
C ALA A 421 1.57 -1.52 -22.95
N VAL A 422 0.93 -1.07 -21.85
CA VAL A 422 0.38 0.29 -21.75
C VAL A 422 1.46 1.35 -21.61
N LEU A 423 2.58 1.04 -20.95
CA LEU A 423 3.70 1.94 -20.82
C LEU A 423 4.50 2.07 -22.14
N LEU A 424 4.58 1.02 -22.95
CA LEU A 424 5.19 1.09 -24.29
C LEU A 424 4.26 1.75 -25.34
N ASN A 425 2.99 1.97 -25.03
CA ASN A 425 2.06 2.64 -25.93
C ASN A 425 2.48 4.11 -26.13
N LYS A 426 2.47 4.57 -27.39
CA LYS A 426 2.87 5.94 -27.80
C LYS A 426 2.00 7.04 -27.15
N GLN A 427 0.80 6.71 -26.69
CA GLN A 427 -0.08 7.65 -25.98
C GLN A 427 0.40 8.02 -24.58
N THR A 428 1.30 7.22 -23.97
CA THR A 428 1.94 7.53 -22.71
C THR A 428 3.20 8.38 -22.99
N CYS A 429 3.38 9.51 -22.29
CA CYS A 429 4.58 10.33 -22.50
C CYS A 429 5.86 9.60 -22.07
N LEU A 430 6.99 9.96 -22.68
CA LEU A 430 8.26 9.26 -22.47
C LEU A 430 8.70 9.27 -21.00
N GLU A 431 8.60 10.41 -20.34
CA GLU A 431 9.01 10.57 -18.94
C GLU A 431 8.14 9.72 -17.99
N ASP A 432 6.81 9.67 -18.21
CA ASP A 432 5.92 8.76 -17.45
C ASP A 432 6.29 7.29 -17.68
N ARG A 433 6.58 6.90 -18.94
CA ARG A 433 7.03 5.53 -19.28
C ARG A 433 8.29 5.15 -18.54
N VAL A 434 9.31 6.00 -18.67
CA VAL A 434 10.60 5.75 -18.02
C VAL A 434 10.43 5.64 -16.52
N PHE A 435 9.72 6.59 -15.89
CA PHE A 435 9.53 6.60 -14.44
C PHE A 435 8.76 5.37 -13.95
N LEU A 436 7.60 5.08 -14.55
CA LEU A 436 6.75 3.98 -14.11
C LEU A 436 7.37 2.61 -14.39
N LEU A 437 7.96 2.41 -15.58
CA LEU A 437 8.57 1.13 -15.95
C LEU A 437 9.81 0.84 -15.09
N THR A 438 10.71 1.81 -14.97
CA THR A 438 11.91 1.64 -14.15
C THR A 438 11.56 1.49 -12.68
N GLY A 439 10.55 2.21 -12.17
CA GLY A 439 10.08 2.08 -10.81
C GLY A 439 9.55 0.68 -10.50
N TYR A 440 8.73 0.12 -11.37
CA TYR A 440 8.22 -1.23 -11.21
C TYR A 440 9.33 -2.30 -11.27
N VAL A 441 10.20 -2.20 -12.27
CA VAL A 441 11.32 -3.14 -12.44
C VAL A 441 12.28 -3.08 -11.26
N ILE A 442 12.65 -1.88 -10.81
CA ILE A 442 13.58 -1.70 -9.68
C ILE A 442 12.95 -2.21 -8.38
N MET A 443 11.64 -2.05 -8.18
CA MET A 443 10.94 -2.66 -7.03
C MET A 443 11.09 -4.17 -7.02
N LEU A 444 10.84 -4.84 -8.15
CA LEU A 444 10.98 -6.30 -8.24
C LEU A 444 12.43 -6.77 -8.08
N ILE A 445 13.39 -6.05 -8.68
CA ILE A 445 14.83 -6.36 -8.52
C ILE A 445 15.24 -6.17 -7.05
N SER A 446 14.84 -5.08 -6.42
CA SER A 446 15.13 -4.81 -5.01
C SER A 446 14.56 -5.89 -4.09
N PHE A 447 13.34 -6.34 -4.37
CA PHE A 447 12.71 -7.42 -3.63
C PHE A 447 13.44 -8.76 -3.83
N ALA A 448 13.76 -9.13 -5.06
CA ALA A 448 14.53 -10.34 -5.35
C ALA A 448 15.93 -10.31 -4.68
N ALA A 449 16.61 -9.15 -4.73
CA ALA A 449 17.89 -8.95 -4.04
C ALA A 449 17.72 -9.10 -2.51
N PHE A 450 16.66 -8.53 -1.94
CA PHE A 450 16.37 -8.66 -0.51
C PHE A 450 16.18 -10.12 -0.10
N VAL A 451 15.42 -10.89 -0.84
CA VAL A 451 15.20 -12.33 -0.57
C VAL A 451 16.49 -13.16 -0.72
N VAL A 452 17.39 -12.76 -1.63
CA VAL A 452 18.70 -13.44 -1.77
C VAL A 452 19.61 -13.12 -0.59
N ILE A 453 19.67 -11.85 -0.19
CA ILE A 453 20.51 -11.38 0.93
C ILE A 453 19.99 -11.90 2.28
N TYR A 454 18.69 -11.96 2.44
CA TYR A 454 18.00 -12.43 3.64
C TYR A 454 17.19 -13.69 3.30
N PRO A 455 17.81 -14.89 3.30
CA PRO A 455 17.22 -16.12 2.79
C PRO A 455 16.23 -16.76 3.79
N TYR A 456 15.12 -16.10 4.04
CA TYR A 456 14.07 -16.55 4.94
C TYR A 456 12.70 -16.40 4.29
N THR A 457 11.76 -17.28 4.63
CA THR A 457 10.39 -17.21 4.10
C THR A 457 9.72 -15.89 4.44
N CYS A 458 9.94 -15.34 5.64
CA CYS A 458 9.42 -14.02 6.03
C CYS A 458 9.94 -12.85 5.18
N SER A 459 11.09 -13.02 4.50
CA SER A 459 11.58 -12.03 3.54
C SER A 459 10.78 -12.01 2.24
N SER A 460 10.02 -13.07 1.97
CA SER A 460 9.19 -13.21 0.76
C SER A 460 7.77 -12.66 0.92
N ASP A 461 7.47 -11.98 2.03
CA ASP A 461 6.15 -11.41 2.31
C ASP A 461 5.78 -10.27 1.34
N PHE A 462 4.49 -10.23 0.95
CA PHE A 462 3.93 -9.24 0.03
C PHE A 462 4.03 -7.80 0.56
N ARG A 463 4.08 -7.59 1.88
CA ARG A 463 4.22 -6.25 2.49
C ARG A 463 5.41 -5.45 1.95
N TYR A 464 6.48 -6.13 1.55
CA TYR A 464 7.67 -5.46 0.98
C TYR A 464 7.46 -4.90 -0.43
N VAL A 465 6.44 -5.39 -1.14
CA VAL A 465 6.11 -4.98 -2.53
C VAL A 465 4.67 -4.48 -2.70
N THR A 466 3.97 -4.18 -1.62
CA THR A 466 2.55 -3.74 -1.66
C THR A 466 2.32 -2.53 -2.56
N ILE A 467 3.32 -1.66 -2.75
CA ILE A 467 3.25 -0.54 -3.71
C ILE A 467 2.98 -1.03 -5.16
N CYS A 468 3.30 -2.29 -5.49
CA CYS A 468 3.00 -2.87 -6.80
C CYS A 468 1.49 -2.88 -7.11
N LEU A 469 0.62 -2.90 -6.09
CA LEU A 469 -0.83 -2.76 -6.30
C LEU A 469 -1.19 -1.44 -6.99
N MET A 470 -0.48 -0.36 -6.68
CA MET A 470 -0.69 0.92 -7.35
C MET A 470 -0.23 0.89 -8.81
N TYR A 471 0.86 0.20 -9.13
CA TYR A 471 1.29 -0.02 -10.52
C TYR A 471 0.28 -0.87 -11.30
N ILE A 472 -0.27 -1.91 -10.68
CA ILE A 472 -1.33 -2.74 -11.29
C ILE A 472 -2.60 -1.90 -11.50
N SER A 473 -3.00 -1.07 -10.54
CA SER A 473 -4.11 -0.14 -10.71
C SER A 473 -3.89 0.82 -11.89
N ILE A 474 -2.69 1.35 -12.05
CA ILE A 474 -2.31 2.18 -13.20
C ILE A 474 -2.41 1.37 -14.51
N ALA A 475 -1.92 0.13 -14.53
CA ALA A 475 -2.02 -0.74 -15.70
C ALA A 475 -3.48 -1.01 -16.12
N LEU A 476 -4.32 -1.34 -15.14
CA LEU A 476 -5.77 -1.56 -15.37
C LEU A 476 -6.46 -0.28 -15.88
N GLY A 477 -6.18 0.86 -15.27
CA GLY A 477 -6.72 2.15 -15.68
C GLY A 477 -6.32 2.55 -17.10
N LEU A 478 -5.03 2.53 -17.41
CA LEU A 478 -4.50 2.86 -18.73
C LEU A 478 -4.90 1.82 -19.78
N GLY A 479 -4.93 0.53 -19.42
CA GLY A 479 -5.38 -0.54 -20.31
C GLY A 479 -6.83 -0.35 -20.76
N ASN A 480 -7.73 -0.07 -19.83
CA ASN A 480 -9.11 0.25 -20.17
C ASN A 480 -9.21 1.50 -21.05
N LYS A 481 -8.44 2.55 -20.71
CA LYS A 481 -8.42 3.79 -21.49
C LYS A 481 -7.94 3.56 -22.92
N TYR A 482 -6.85 2.83 -23.13
CA TYR A 482 -6.23 2.67 -24.45
C TYR A 482 -6.88 1.60 -25.31
N TYR A 483 -7.36 0.52 -24.71
CA TYR A 483 -7.85 -0.64 -25.46
C TYR A 483 -9.38 -0.76 -25.51
N LEU A 484 -10.13 -0.14 -24.57
CA LEU A 484 -11.59 -0.18 -24.58
C LEU A 484 -12.25 1.17 -24.89
N GLN A 485 -11.67 2.29 -24.42
CA GLN A 485 -12.26 3.62 -24.62
C GLN A 485 -11.71 4.35 -25.83
N GLY A 486 -10.46 4.06 -26.26
CA GLY A 486 -9.76 4.76 -27.35
C GLY A 486 -10.24 4.40 -28.76
N SER A 487 -11.22 3.55 -28.93
CA SER A 487 -11.69 3.12 -30.24
C SER A 487 -12.57 4.15 -31.00
N GLY A 488 -12.80 5.34 -30.41
CA GLY A 488 -13.79 6.31 -30.93
C GLY A 488 -13.29 7.59 -31.62
N THR A 489 -12.01 8.00 -31.49
CA THR A 489 -11.69 9.41 -31.78
C THR A 489 -10.43 9.74 -32.56
N SER A 490 -9.70 8.82 -33.20
CA SER A 490 -8.59 9.24 -34.08
C SER A 490 -8.58 8.58 -35.44
N LYS A 491 -8.54 9.42 -36.49
CA LYS A 491 -8.38 9.04 -37.91
C LYS A 491 -7.03 8.31 -38.20
N ASP A 492 -6.12 8.24 -37.24
CA ASP A 492 -4.81 7.61 -37.40
C ASP A 492 -4.83 6.07 -37.20
N GLN A 493 -5.99 5.46 -37.01
CA GLN A 493 -6.14 4.02 -36.81
C GLN A 493 -6.03 3.17 -38.12
N CYS A 494 -5.67 3.76 -39.24
CA CYS A 494 -5.66 3.05 -40.52
C CYS A 494 -4.49 2.06 -40.69
N SER A 495 -3.52 1.97 -39.77
CA SER A 495 -2.29 1.17 -39.95
C SER A 495 -2.14 -0.09 -39.10
N GLN A 496 -3.05 -0.40 -38.18
CA GLN A 496 -3.02 -1.66 -37.42
C GLN A 496 -3.77 -2.78 -38.13
N LYS A 497 -3.07 -3.88 -38.45
CA LYS A 497 -3.64 -5.08 -39.10
C LYS A 497 -4.83 -5.65 -38.29
N GLY A 498 -5.88 -6.08 -38.99
CA GLY A 498 -7.20 -6.42 -38.43
C GLY A 498 -7.27 -7.44 -37.26
N ALA A 499 -6.28 -8.34 -37.11
CA ALA A 499 -6.28 -9.34 -36.04
C ALA A 499 -5.93 -8.72 -34.67
N THR A 500 -4.99 -7.77 -34.60
CA THR A 500 -4.61 -7.08 -33.36
C THR A 500 -5.67 -6.14 -32.81
N LYS A 501 -6.56 -5.64 -33.68
CA LYS A 501 -7.69 -4.77 -33.28
C LYS A 501 -8.75 -5.46 -32.42
N LYS A 502 -8.91 -6.80 -32.54
CA LYS A 502 -9.90 -7.57 -31.75
C LYS A 502 -9.28 -8.24 -30.52
N ALA A 503 -8.01 -8.60 -30.58
CA ALA A 503 -7.35 -9.33 -29.51
C ALA A 503 -7.13 -8.48 -28.24
N ALA A 504 -6.72 -7.22 -28.39
CA ALA A 504 -6.43 -6.35 -27.25
C ALA A 504 -7.67 -6.02 -26.38
N PRO A 505 -8.85 -5.65 -26.96
CA PRO A 505 -10.07 -5.49 -26.18
C PRO A 505 -10.53 -6.78 -25.51
N PHE A 506 -10.45 -7.93 -26.19
CA PHE A 506 -10.80 -9.23 -25.62
C PHE A 506 -9.92 -9.57 -24.40
N LEU A 507 -8.60 -9.43 -24.54
CA LEU A 507 -7.67 -9.65 -23.44
C LEU A 507 -7.97 -8.70 -22.25
N MET A 508 -8.30 -7.45 -22.52
CA MET A 508 -8.64 -6.49 -21.48
C MET A 508 -9.94 -6.86 -20.74
N HIS A 509 -10.95 -7.37 -21.46
CA HIS A 509 -12.16 -7.90 -20.83
C HIS A 509 -11.86 -9.12 -19.96
N LEU A 510 -11.00 -10.02 -20.42
CA LEU A 510 -10.56 -11.20 -19.65
C LEU A 510 -9.84 -10.77 -18.36
N ILE A 511 -8.91 -9.82 -18.45
CA ILE A 511 -8.18 -9.29 -17.27
C ILE A 511 -9.16 -8.65 -16.30
N ASN A 512 -10.05 -7.78 -16.78
CA ASN A 512 -11.05 -7.13 -15.92
C ASN A 512 -11.96 -8.15 -15.23
N GLY A 513 -12.44 -9.15 -15.98
CA GLY A 513 -13.27 -10.23 -15.45
C GLY A 513 -12.54 -11.08 -14.40
N GLY A 514 -11.28 -11.44 -14.67
CA GLY A 514 -10.44 -12.19 -13.73
C GLY A 514 -10.19 -11.45 -12.44
N ILE A 515 -9.84 -10.15 -12.51
CA ILE A 515 -9.65 -9.30 -11.34
C ILE A 515 -10.94 -9.20 -10.51
N LEU A 516 -12.07 -8.92 -11.14
CA LEU A 516 -13.36 -8.83 -10.44
C LEU A 516 -13.76 -10.17 -9.81
N ALA A 517 -13.50 -11.28 -10.48
CA ALA A 517 -13.75 -12.62 -9.96
C ALA A 517 -12.91 -12.90 -8.71
N ILE A 518 -11.60 -12.57 -8.72
CA ILE A 518 -10.73 -12.70 -7.56
C ILE A 518 -11.26 -11.86 -6.40
N LEU A 519 -11.55 -10.59 -6.64
CA LEU A 519 -12.04 -9.69 -5.59
C LEU A 519 -13.36 -10.17 -4.98
N LEU A 520 -14.26 -10.73 -5.79
CA LEU A 520 -15.51 -11.29 -5.30
C LEU A 520 -15.29 -12.59 -4.51
N LEU A 521 -14.54 -13.53 -5.08
CA LEU A 521 -14.30 -14.84 -4.45
C LEU A 521 -13.55 -14.69 -3.13
N ILE A 522 -12.56 -13.82 -3.05
CA ILE A 522 -11.81 -13.59 -1.81
C ILE A 522 -12.71 -13.01 -0.72
N GLN A 523 -13.65 -12.10 -1.03
CA GLN A 523 -14.61 -11.60 -0.06
C GLN A 523 -15.56 -12.71 0.42
N ILE A 524 -15.96 -13.63 -0.46
CA ILE A 524 -16.76 -14.80 -0.08
C ILE A 524 -15.96 -15.71 0.86
N ILE A 525 -14.70 -15.98 0.55
CA ILE A 525 -13.82 -16.79 1.40
C ILE A 525 -13.74 -16.17 2.81
N TYR A 526 -13.46 -14.88 2.88
CA TYR A 526 -13.38 -14.18 4.18
C TYR A 526 -14.71 -14.15 4.94
N LEU A 527 -15.85 -14.09 4.25
CA LEU A 527 -17.17 -14.13 4.88
C LEU A 527 -17.46 -15.47 5.57
N PHE A 528 -16.96 -16.57 5.01
CA PHE A 528 -17.18 -17.92 5.52
C PHE A 528 -16.00 -18.49 6.30
N TRP A 529 -14.93 -17.73 6.47
CA TRP A 529 -13.80 -18.14 7.28
C TRP A 529 -14.11 -17.87 8.75
N GLU A 530 -14.32 -18.92 9.52
CA GLU A 530 -14.81 -18.86 10.92
C GLU A 530 -13.91 -18.10 11.90
N ARG A 531 -12.76 -17.61 11.47
CA ARG A 531 -11.83 -16.84 12.30
C ARG A 531 -12.07 -15.33 12.34
N TRP A 532 -13.18 -14.84 11.79
CA TRP A 532 -13.60 -13.43 11.91
C TRP A 532 -14.36 -13.16 13.18
#